data_5303c960caaffb821498753e5fe0757a
#
_entry.id   5303c960caaffb821498753e5fe0757a
#
_cell.length_a   1.000
_cell.length_b   1.000
_cell.length_c   1.000
_cell.angle_alpha   90.00
_cell.angle_beta   90.00
_cell.angle_gamma   90.00
#
_symmetry.space_group_name_H-M   'P 1'
#
loop_
_entity.id
_entity.type
_entity.pdbx_description
1 polymer ?
#
loop_
_entity_poly.entity_id
_entity_poly.type
_entity_poly.pdbx_seq_one_letter_code
_entity_poly.pdbx_strand_id
1 'polypeptide(L)'
;MDNPDKPQLSVQEAACLQCGICANTCPENAITLEPRLNLGAGALSPVVLNEEEPFECISCGKPFGVKSTIERIVAKLEGVHPLFTGSHNADLIRMCDDCRVKAQFHSEGAPFGARARNPVRMTEQYKKRDNDPES
;
A
#
# COMPACT_ATOMS: atom_id res chain seq x y z
N MET A 1 -16.01 -9.34 9.19
CA MET A 1 -16.74 -9.70 7.94
C MET A 1 -16.11 -8.90 6.85
N ASP A 2 -15.15 -9.51 6.18
CA ASP A 2 -14.45 -8.84 5.09
C ASP A 2 -15.30 -9.02 3.84
N ASN A 3 -15.93 -7.93 3.40
CA ASN A 3 -16.53 -7.90 2.08
C ASN A 3 -15.43 -7.43 1.11
N PRO A 4 -14.74 -8.34 0.40
CA PRO A 4 -13.64 -7.96 -0.49
C PRO A 4 -14.11 -7.10 -1.67
N ASP A 5 -15.40 -7.16 -1.98
CA ASP A 5 -15.95 -6.44 -3.12
C ASP A 5 -16.24 -4.97 -2.84
N LYS A 6 -16.39 -4.59 -1.54
CA LYS A 6 -16.67 -3.20 -1.16
C LYS A 6 -16.02 -2.85 0.18
N PRO A 7 -14.95 -2.05 0.19
CA PRO A 7 -14.37 -1.53 1.42
C PRO A 7 -15.38 -0.68 2.17
N GLN A 8 -15.65 -1.05 3.42
CA GLN A 8 -16.61 -0.35 4.25
C GLN A 8 -16.09 -0.14 5.67
N LEU A 9 -16.41 1.00 6.24
CA LEU A 9 -16.20 1.31 7.65
C LEU A 9 -17.51 1.08 8.41
N SER A 10 -17.52 0.15 9.35
CA SER A 10 -18.68 -0.12 10.20
C SER A 10 -18.34 0.02 11.67
N VAL A 11 -19.33 0.40 12.46
CA VAL A 11 -19.25 0.49 13.93
C VAL A 11 -20.39 -0.28 14.55
N GLN A 12 -20.11 -0.97 15.65
CA GLN A 12 -21.12 -1.58 16.53
C GLN A 12 -21.09 -0.84 17.85
N GLU A 13 -22.18 -0.14 18.18
CA GLU A 13 -22.23 0.71 19.38
C GLU A 13 -22.01 -0.09 20.68
N ALA A 14 -22.61 -1.28 20.78
CA ALA A 14 -22.47 -2.13 21.97
C ALA A 14 -21.02 -2.65 22.19
N ALA A 15 -20.21 -2.74 21.16
CA ALA A 15 -18.81 -3.13 21.25
C ALA A 15 -17.85 -1.93 21.44
N CYS A 16 -18.36 -0.71 21.34
CA CYS A 16 -17.57 0.51 21.44
C CYS A 16 -17.36 0.91 22.91
N LEU A 17 -16.10 0.98 23.33
CA LEU A 17 -15.72 1.44 24.68
C LEU A 17 -15.76 2.97 24.85
N GLN A 18 -16.09 3.72 23.82
CA GLN A 18 -16.09 5.19 23.78
C GLN A 18 -14.76 5.83 24.23
N CYS A 19 -13.65 5.15 24.03
CA CYS A 19 -12.32 5.58 24.49
C CYS A 19 -11.73 6.76 23.70
N GLY A 20 -12.30 7.14 22.57
CA GLY A 20 -11.85 8.28 21.75
C GLY A 20 -10.61 8.03 20.88
N ILE A 21 -10.01 6.85 20.91
CA ILE A 21 -8.81 6.55 20.13
C ILE A 21 -9.04 6.76 18.62
N CYS A 22 -10.18 6.32 18.09
CA CYS A 22 -10.50 6.47 16.67
C CYS A 22 -10.53 7.95 16.21
N ALA A 23 -11.08 8.84 17.02
CA ALA A 23 -11.11 10.28 16.72
C ALA A 23 -9.70 10.91 16.83
N ASN A 24 -8.94 10.53 17.87
CA ASN A 24 -7.61 11.09 18.10
C ASN A 24 -6.56 10.60 17.11
N THR A 25 -6.73 9.41 16.55
CA THR A 25 -5.79 8.84 15.57
C THR A 25 -6.17 9.12 14.12
N CYS A 26 -7.34 9.69 13.85
CA CYS A 26 -7.79 9.99 12.51
C CYS A 26 -7.00 11.18 11.92
N PRO A 27 -6.16 10.98 10.90
CA PRO A 27 -5.34 12.07 10.33
C PRO A 27 -6.18 13.13 9.61
N GLU A 28 -7.39 12.78 9.19
CA GLU A 28 -8.31 13.68 8.48
C GLU A 28 -9.31 14.35 9.42
N ASN A 29 -9.29 14.05 10.73
CA ASN A 29 -10.27 14.53 11.72
C ASN A 29 -11.73 14.30 11.29
N ALA A 30 -11.99 13.20 10.59
CA ALA A 30 -13.29 12.88 10.01
C ALA A 30 -14.25 12.19 10.97
N ILE A 31 -13.81 11.86 12.19
CA ILE A 31 -14.57 11.12 13.18
C ILE A 31 -14.92 12.04 14.34
N THR A 32 -16.21 12.27 14.55
CA THR A 32 -16.74 13.00 15.70
C THR A 32 -17.46 12.02 16.63
N LEU A 33 -17.20 12.13 17.92
CA LEU A 33 -17.84 11.31 18.93
C LEU A 33 -18.94 12.10 19.63
N GLU A 34 -20.14 11.55 19.65
CA GLU A 34 -21.26 12.08 20.42
C GLU A 34 -21.50 11.17 21.63
N PRO A 35 -21.40 11.69 22.86
CA PRO A 35 -21.66 10.89 24.05
C PRO A 35 -23.16 10.60 24.13
N ARG A 36 -23.53 9.36 23.84
CA ARG A 36 -24.92 8.89 23.98
C ARG A 36 -24.93 7.42 24.36
N LEU A 37 -26.01 7.01 25.05
CA LEU A 37 -26.27 5.63 25.39
C LEU A 37 -27.43 5.11 24.53
N ASN A 38 -27.18 4.12 23.71
CA ASN A 38 -28.21 3.45 22.91
C ASN A 38 -28.55 2.11 23.57
N LEU A 39 -29.78 2.04 24.13
CA LEU A 39 -30.32 0.82 24.75
C LEU A 39 -31.23 0.02 23.81
N GLY A 40 -31.37 0.46 22.58
CA GLY A 40 -32.16 -0.22 21.56
C GLY A 40 -31.50 -1.45 21.00
N ALA A 41 -32.25 -2.37 20.43
CA ALA A 41 -31.74 -3.57 19.76
C ALA A 41 -30.76 -3.26 18.63
N GLY A 42 -30.85 -2.08 18.02
CA GLY A 42 -29.91 -1.61 16.97
C GLY A 42 -28.47 -1.42 17.46
N ALA A 43 -28.25 -1.25 18.76
CA ALA A 43 -26.89 -1.14 19.31
C ALA A 43 -26.05 -2.41 19.13
N LEU A 44 -26.70 -3.56 19.02
CA LEU A 44 -26.06 -4.87 18.83
C LEU A 44 -25.73 -5.18 17.36
N SER A 45 -26.22 -4.38 16.44
CA SER A 45 -26.00 -4.57 15.01
C SER A 45 -24.94 -3.60 14.49
N PRO A 46 -24.03 -4.04 13.60
CA PRO A 46 -23.07 -3.14 12.98
C PRO A 46 -23.80 -2.16 12.04
N VAL A 47 -23.44 -0.89 12.14
CA VAL A 47 -23.91 0.19 11.27
C VAL A 47 -22.78 0.58 10.34
N VAL A 48 -23.01 0.56 9.02
CA VAL A 48 -22.03 1.02 8.03
C VAL A 48 -22.03 2.55 8.03
N LEU A 49 -20.88 3.14 8.34
CA LEU A 49 -20.69 4.58 8.36
C LEU A 49 -20.24 5.13 7.00
N ASN A 50 -19.42 4.37 6.31
CA ASN A 50 -18.92 4.73 4.99
C ASN A 50 -18.68 3.46 4.15
N GLU A 51 -19.02 3.52 2.88
CA GLU A 51 -18.77 2.47 1.89
C GLU A 51 -18.23 3.12 0.63
N GLU A 52 -17.17 2.56 0.07
CA GLU A 52 -16.53 3.10 -1.13
C GLU A 52 -16.24 2.03 -2.17
N GLU A 53 -15.95 2.46 -3.39
CA GLU A 53 -15.55 1.57 -4.47
C GLU A 53 -14.13 1.05 -4.25
N PRO A 54 -13.88 -0.25 -4.44
CA PRO A 54 -12.53 -0.79 -4.44
C PRO A 54 -11.75 -0.29 -5.65
N PHE A 55 -10.45 -0.10 -5.46
CA PHE A 55 -9.52 0.14 -6.54
C PHE A 55 -8.86 -1.17 -6.96
N GLU A 56 -8.94 -1.49 -8.24
CA GLU A 56 -8.33 -2.69 -8.80
C GLU A 56 -6.88 -2.42 -9.22
N CYS A 57 -6.02 -3.40 -8.94
CA CYS A 57 -4.63 -3.35 -9.37
C CYS A 57 -4.52 -3.32 -10.89
N ILE A 58 -3.81 -2.35 -11.46
CA ILE A 58 -3.62 -2.22 -12.91
C ILE A 58 -2.89 -3.40 -13.56
N SER A 59 -2.17 -4.20 -12.76
CA SER A 59 -1.38 -5.34 -13.26
C SER A 59 -2.11 -6.67 -13.15
N CYS A 60 -2.81 -6.96 -12.04
CA CYS A 60 -3.44 -8.26 -11.80
C CYS A 60 -4.96 -8.20 -11.59
N GLY A 61 -5.57 -7.01 -11.57
CA GLY A 61 -7.01 -6.82 -11.37
C GLY A 61 -7.52 -7.10 -9.94
N LYS A 62 -6.65 -7.46 -8.99
CA LYS A 62 -7.05 -7.72 -7.61
C LYS A 62 -7.42 -6.41 -6.90
N PRO A 63 -8.58 -6.32 -6.23
CA PRO A 63 -8.92 -5.18 -5.40
C PRO A 63 -7.96 -5.09 -4.20
N PHE A 64 -7.40 -3.90 -3.92
CA PHE A 64 -6.41 -3.74 -2.85
C PHE A 64 -6.54 -2.45 -2.04
N GLY A 65 -7.38 -1.53 -2.45
CA GLY A 65 -7.53 -0.26 -1.76
C GLY A 65 -8.84 0.42 -2.08
N VAL A 66 -8.99 1.65 -1.60
CA VAL A 66 -10.15 2.51 -1.84
C VAL A 66 -9.83 3.46 -2.99
N LYS A 67 -10.72 3.53 -3.99
CA LYS A 67 -10.53 4.30 -5.23
C LYS A 67 -10.27 5.78 -4.97
N SER A 68 -11.10 6.41 -4.16
CA SER A 68 -10.96 7.83 -3.81
C SER A 68 -9.62 8.16 -3.18
N THR A 69 -9.13 7.27 -2.31
CA THR A 69 -7.84 7.45 -1.62
C THR A 69 -6.66 7.29 -2.59
N ILE A 70 -6.67 6.27 -3.44
CA ILE A 70 -5.61 6.03 -4.42
C ILE A 70 -5.53 7.19 -5.42
N GLU A 71 -6.67 7.63 -5.97
CA GLU A 71 -6.73 8.74 -6.92
C GLU A 71 -6.25 10.06 -6.28
N ARG A 72 -6.63 10.33 -5.02
CA ARG A 72 -6.17 11.50 -4.28
C ARG A 72 -4.66 11.48 -4.04
N ILE A 73 -4.09 10.33 -3.69
CA ILE A 73 -2.64 10.18 -3.51
C ILE A 73 -1.91 10.42 -4.82
N VAL A 74 -2.38 9.82 -5.91
CA VAL A 74 -1.80 10.01 -7.25
C VAL A 74 -1.85 11.48 -7.64
N ALA A 75 -3.01 12.14 -7.52
CA ALA A 75 -3.17 13.56 -7.84
C ALA A 75 -2.28 14.49 -7.02
N LYS A 76 -2.01 14.16 -5.75
CA LYS A 76 -1.11 14.95 -4.90
C LYS A 76 0.37 14.76 -5.24
N LEU A 77 0.76 13.59 -5.74
CA LEU A 77 2.15 13.26 -6.02
C LEU A 77 2.54 13.51 -7.47
N GLU A 78 1.61 13.31 -8.40
CA GLU A 78 1.82 13.51 -9.83
C GLU A 78 1.99 15.01 -10.12
N GLY A 79 3.15 15.39 -10.63
CA GLY A 79 3.50 16.79 -10.93
C GLY A 79 4.09 17.61 -9.77
N VAL A 80 4.05 17.12 -8.53
CA VAL A 80 4.61 17.83 -7.36
C VAL A 80 5.94 17.22 -6.93
N HIS A 81 6.04 15.91 -6.93
CA HIS A 81 7.24 15.24 -6.47
C HIS A 81 8.11 14.79 -7.65
N PRO A 82 9.42 15.12 -7.69
CA PRO A 82 10.30 14.82 -8.82
C PRO A 82 10.34 13.35 -9.25
N LEU A 83 10.17 12.41 -8.29
CA LEU A 83 10.14 10.97 -8.56
C LEU A 83 8.87 10.52 -9.28
N PHE A 84 7.80 11.31 -9.26
CA PHE A 84 6.51 11.01 -9.88
C PHE A 84 6.21 11.85 -11.11
N THR A 85 7.17 12.64 -11.59
CA THR A 85 7.06 13.44 -12.82
C THR A 85 7.11 12.57 -14.09
N GLY A 86 7.48 11.30 -13.98
CA GLY A 86 7.44 10.31 -15.06
C GLY A 86 6.30 9.32 -14.84
N SER A 87 5.54 9.03 -15.88
CA SER A 87 4.35 8.17 -15.84
C SER A 87 4.55 6.81 -15.16
N HIS A 88 5.75 6.26 -15.18
CA HIS A 88 6.04 4.91 -14.68
C HIS A 88 5.99 4.79 -13.15
N ASN A 89 6.38 5.83 -12.42
CA ASN A 89 6.37 5.78 -10.96
C ASN A 89 4.96 5.99 -10.36
N ALA A 90 4.07 6.70 -11.04
CA ALA A 90 2.68 6.84 -10.65
C ALA A 90 1.93 5.50 -10.76
N ASP A 91 2.29 4.65 -11.71
CA ASP A 91 1.71 3.33 -11.88
C ASP A 91 2.00 2.39 -10.69
N LEU A 92 3.13 2.56 -10.02
CA LEU A 92 3.45 1.80 -8.82
C LEU A 92 2.46 2.03 -7.67
N ILE A 93 1.87 3.23 -7.59
CA ILE A 93 0.83 3.53 -6.58
C ILE A 93 -0.47 2.80 -6.90
N ARG A 94 -0.75 2.57 -8.20
CA ARG A 94 -1.94 1.88 -8.70
C ARG A 94 -1.80 0.35 -8.72
N MET A 95 -0.70 -0.19 -8.21
CA MET A 95 -0.45 -1.63 -8.11
C MET A 95 -0.62 -2.11 -6.67
N CYS A 96 -1.14 -3.34 -6.51
CA CYS A 96 -1.12 -4.02 -5.23
C CYS A 96 0.34 -4.29 -4.77
N ASP A 97 0.53 -4.59 -3.50
CA ASP A 97 1.82 -4.85 -2.88
C ASP A 97 2.65 -5.91 -3.62
N ASP A 98 2.05 -7.05 -3.96
CA ASP A 98 2.72 -8.12 -4.71
C ASP A 98 3.21 -7.67 -6.10
N CYS A 99 2.35 -6.97 -6.84
CA CYS A 99 2.70 -6.49 -8.18
C CYS A 99 3.72 -5.36 -8.13
N ARG A 100 3.65 -4.51 -7.10
CA ARG A 100 4.61 -3.43 -6.86
C ARG A 100 6.01 -3.98 -6.59
N VAL A 101 6.11 -4.98 -5.73
CA VAL A 101 7.39 -5.66 -5.46
C VAL A 101 7.94 -6.30 -6.73
N LYS A 102 7.11 -7.00 -7.50
CA LYS A 102 7.55 -7.60 -8.78
C LYS A 102 8.03 -6.54 -9.77
N ALA A 103 7.32 -5.44 -9.92
CA ALA A 103 7.70 -4.36 -10.82
C ALA A 103 9.01 -3.67 -10.42
N GLN A 104 9.25 -3.49 -9.11
CA GLN A 104 10.44 -2.80 -8.60
C GLN A 104 11.70 -3.67 -8.55
N PHE A 105 11.56 -4.96 -8.24
CA PHE A 105 12.71 -5.81 -7.91
C PHE A 105 12.91 -6.99 -8.86
N HIS A 106 11.89 -7.39 -9.62
CA HIS A 106 11.93 -8.59 -10.45
C HIS A 106 11.77 -8.32 -11.95
N SER A 107 11.52 -7.09 -12.38
CA SER A 107 11.53 -6.74 -13.79
C SER A 107 12.93 -6.46 -14.27
N GLU A 108 13.26 -6.81 -15.54
CA GLU A 108 14.58 -6.58 -16.14
C GLU A 108 15.01 -5.11 -16.16
N GLY A 109 14.07 -4.18 -16.14
CA GLY A 109 14.30 -2.73 -16.12
C GLY A 109 14.06 -2.08 -14.76
N ALA A 110 13.90 -2.85 -13.69
CA ALA A 110 13.56 -2.32 -12.37
C ALA A 110 14.69 -1.40 -11.86
N PRO A 111 14.39 -0.15 -11.45
CA PRO A 111 15.41 0.78 -10.96
C PRO A 111 16.13 0.27 -9.71
N PHE A 112 15.45 -0.59 -8.93
CA PHE A 112 15.97 -1.24 -7.73
C PHE A 112 16.19 -2.76 -7.93
N GLY A 113 16.05 -3.25 -9.16
CA GLY A 113 16.29 -4.64 -9.49
C GLY A 113 17.68 -5.04 -9.01
N ALA A 114 17.78 -6.14 -8.26
CA ALA A 114 19.08 -6.67 -7.88
C ALA A 114 19.86 -6.95 -9.16
N ARG A 115 20.92 -6.19 -9.41
CA ARG A 115 21.87 -6.53 -10.46
C ARG A 115 22.26 -7.97 -10.25
N ALA A 116 22.34 -8.73 -11.35
CA ALA A 116 22.86 -10.09 -11.29
C ALA A 116 24.14 -10.07 -10.44
N ARG A 117 24.11 -10.81 -9.33
CA ARG A 117 25.30 -10.89 -8.46
C ARG A 117 26.44 -11.42 -9.32
N ASN A 118 27.52 -10.70 -9.33
CA ASN A 118 28.74 -11.25 -9.94
C ASN A 118 28.99 -12.62 -9.31
N PRO A 119 29.28 -13.65 -10.11
CA PRO A 119 29.56 -14.97 -9.58
C PRO A 119 30.64 -14.85 -8.50
N VAL A 120 30.43 -15.55 -7.39
CA VAL A 120 31.41 -15.57 -6.29
C VAL A 120 32.71 -16.14 -6.85
N ARG A 121 33.75 -15.35 -6.85
CA ARG A 121 35.07 -15.79 -7.29
C ARG A 121 35.65 -16.75 -6.26
N MET A 122 36.10 -17.91 -6.71
CA MET A 122 36.82 -18.85 -5.87
C MET A 122 38.25 -18.39 -5.66
N THR A 123 38.86 -18.77 -4.56
CA THR A 123 40.25 -18.40 -4.19
C THR A 123 41.25 -18.65 -5.30
N GLU A 124 41.06 -19.70 -6.09
CA GLU A 124 41.90 -20.08 -7.22
C GLU A 124 41.86 -19.04 -8.37
N GLN A 125 40.73 -18.35 -8.54
CA GLN A 125 40.57 -17.29 -9.55
C GLN A 125 41.29 -16.00 -9.15
N TYR A 126 41.43 -15.74 -7.84
CA TYR A 126 42.23 -14.63 -7.34
C TYR A 126 43.73 -14.90 -7.49
N LYS A 127 44.18 -16.13 -7.21
CA LYS A 127 45.59 -16.54 -7.35
C LYS A 127 46.08 -16.51 -8.80
N LYS A 128 45.21 -16.72 -9.80
CA LYS A 128 45.58 -16.60 -11.22
C LYS A 128 45.88 -15.17 -11.63
N ARG A 129 45.21 -14.18 -11.09
CA ARG A 129 45.45 -12.75 -11.41
C ARG A 129 46.76 -12.22 -10.85
N ASP A 130 47.18 -12.73 -9.68
CA ASP A 130 48.44 -12.30 -9.05
C ASP A 130 49.67 -12.88 -9.76
N ASN A 131 49.47 -13.88 -10.62
CA ASN A 131 50.54 -14.55 -11.37
C ASN A 131 50.64 -14.13 -12.86
N ASP A 132 49.75 -13.24 -13.33
CA ASP A 132 49.84 -12.66 -14.69
C ASP A 132 50.68 -11.38 -14.62
N PRO A 133 51.92 -11.35 -15.17
CA PRO A 133 52.83 -10.21 -15.07
C PRO A 133 52.54 -9.07 -16.06
N GLU A 134 51.38 -9.08 -16.73
CA GLU A 134 51.03 -8.02 -17.68
C GLU A 134 49.60 -7.51 -17.43
N SER A 135 49.48 -6.45 -16.58
CA SER A 135 48.36 -5.48 -16.63
C SER A 135 48.80 -4.13 -16.09
#